data_bbf8d5adbc0fe53b812be97555e6bae2
#
_entry.id   bbf8d5adbc0fe53b812be97555e6bae2
#
_cell.length_a   1.000
_cell.length_b   1.000
_cell.length_c   1.000
_cell.angle_alpha   90.00
_cell.angle_beta   90.00
_cell.angle_gamma   90.00
#
_symmetry.space_group_name_H-M   'P 1'
#
loop_
_entity.id
_entity.type
_entity.pdbx_description
1 polymer ?
#
loop_
_entity_poly.entity_id
_entity_poly.type
_entity_poly.pdbx_seq_one_letter_code
_entity_poly.pdbx_strand_id
1 'polypeptide(L)'
;MSVTSGFFDSVNGDRKYNAEQMSSIFDGVITDGIFQNIGRAFFVQSIGGNDITVEIGRAWFNHCWVLNDSVLRITAPESNVLLERIDAVVIEINYQQSVRAGMIKIIQGEPSRTPQKPVMVKDRL
;
A
#
# COMPACT_ATOMS: atom_id res chain seq x y z
N MET A 1 -24.88 14.17 17.40
CA MET A 1 -23.88 13.20 17.85
C MET A 1 -24.55 11.86 18.11
N SER A 2 -23.90 10.78 17.73
CA SER A 2 -24.43 9.44 17.96
C SER A 2 -23.36 8.54 18.54
N VAL A 3 -23.82 7.52 19.26
CA VAL A 3 -22.96 6.45 19.77
C VAL A 3 -23.18 5.24 18.87
N THR A 4 -22.07 4.67 18.36
CA THR A 4 -22.13 3.44 17.59
C THR A 4 -21.39 2.34 18.33
N SER A 5 -21.86 1.12 18.15
CA SER A 5 -21.27 -0.08 18.79
C SER A 5 -21.41 -1.24 17.82
N GLY A 6 -20.70 -2.32 18.10
CA GLY A 6 -20.72 -3.43 17.16
C GLY A 6 -20.36 -4.77 17.80
N PHE A 7 -20.40 -5.80 16.95
CA PHE A 7 -20.12 -7.19 17.28
C PHE A 7 -21.13 -7.81 18.22
N PHE A 8 -22.39 -7.55 17.93
CA PHE A 8 -23.49 -8.24 18.59
C PHE A 8 -24.00 -9.35 17.67
N ASP A 9 -24.46 -10.43 18.30
CA ASP A 9 -25.06 -11.53 17.53
C ASP A 9 -26.29 -11.04 16.78
N SER A 10 -26.43 -11.52 15.56
CA SER A 10 -27.58 -11.21 14.72
C SER A 10 -28.78 -12.06 15.17
N VAL A 11 -29.94 -11.43 15.24
CA VAL A 11 -31.23 -12.10 15.42
C VAL A 11 -32.05 -11.82 14.17
N ASN A 12 -32.33 -12.86 13.40
CA ASN A 12 -33.06 -12.75 12.13
C ASN A 12 -32.44 -11.76 11.13
N GLY A 13 -31.11 -11.66 11.14
CA GLY A 13 -30.39 -10.80 10.19
C GLY A 13 -30.41 -9.31 10.51
N ASP A 14 -30.69 -8.94 11.74
CA ASP A 14 -30.78 -7.53 12.15
C ASP A 14 -29.43 -6.84 12.39
N ARG A 15 -28.34 -7.62 12.45
CA ARG A 15 -26.98 -7.08 12.64
C ARG A 15 -26.13 -7.35 11.41
N LYS A 16 -25.71 -6.28 10.76
CA LYS A 16 -24.82 -6.33 9.60
C LYS A 16 -23.75 -5.27 9.78
N TYR A 17 -22.51 -5.62 9.48
CA TYR A 17 -21.39 -4.71 9.63
C TYR A 17 -20.69 -4.52 8.27
N ASN A 18 -20.39 -3.29 7.94
CA ASN A 18 -19.61 -2.99 6.73
C ASN A 18 -18.10 -2.96 7.06
N ALA A 19 -17.29 -2.75 6.02
CA ALA A 19 -15.84 -2.76 6.17
C ALA A 19 -15.35 -1.68 7.15
N GLU A 20 -15.92 -0.48 7.06
CA GLU A 20 -15.53 0.62 7.95
C GLU A 20 -15.84 0.29 9.40
N GLN A 21 -17.02 -0.24 9.68
CA GLN A 21 -17.40 -0.62 11.03
C GLN A 21 -16.51 -1.72 11.58
N MET A 22 -16.17 -2.72 10.74
CA MET A 22 -15.31 -3.82 11.18
C MET A 22 -13.87 -3.37 11.44
N SER A 23 -13.36 -2.46 10.63
CA SER A 23 -11.99 -1.98 10.78
C SER A 23 -11.84 -0.92 11.88
N SER A 24 -12.93 -0.28 12.28
CA SER A 24 -12.87 0.82 13.25
C SER A 24 -12.38 0.40 14.62
N ILE A 25 -12.48 -0.88 14.97
CA ILE A 25 -11.97 -1.37 16.27
C ILE A 25 -10.45 -1.22 16.37
N PHE A 26 -9.76 -1.10 15.25
CA PHE A 26 -8.31 -0.93 15.23
C PHE A 26 -7.86 0.52 15.34
N ASP A 27 -8.80 1.46 15.34
CA ASP A 27 -8.47 2.87 15.50
C ASP A 27 -7.82 3.09 16.88
N GLY A 28 -6.67 3.76 16.86
CA GLY A 28 -5.90 3.96 18.08
C GLY A 28 -5.02 2.78 18.49
N VAL A 29 -5.16 1.63 17.82
CA VAL A 29 -4.33 0.45 18.06
C VAL A 29 -3.30 0.28 16.96
N ILE A 30 -3.72 0.40 15.70
CA ILE A 30 -2.84 0.26 14.55
C ILE A 30 -2.74 1.63 13.87
N THR A 31 -1.51 2.13 13.70
CA THR A 31 -1.24 3.35 12.95
C THR A 31 -0.85 3.02 11.52
N ASP A 32 -1.04 3.97 10.62
CA ASP A 32 -0.66 3.80 9.23
C ASP A 32 0.84 3.54 9.08
N GLY A 33 1.19 2.57 8.26
CA GLY A 33 2.59 2.26 8.01
C GLY A 33 2.83 0.81 7.64
N ILE A 34 4.09 0.49 7.53
CA ILE A 34 4.60 -0.84 7.26
C ILE A 34 4.96 -1.51 8.58
N PHE A 35 4.54 -2.76 8.77
CA PHE A 35 4.87 -3.52 9.96
C PHE A 35 6.30 -4.03 9.85
N GLN A 36 7.19 -3.47 10.65
CA GLN A 36 8.62 -3.75 10.57
C GLN A 36 8.99 -5.19 10.98
N ASN A 37 8.13 -5.84 11.74
CA ASN A 37 8.39 -7.19 12.27
C ASN A 37 7.67 -8.30 11.48
N ILE A 38 7.06 -7.97 10.36
CA ILE A 38 6.35 -8.95 9.52
C ILE A 38 7.16 -9.17 8.25
N GLY A 39 7.57 -10.43 8.00
CA GLY A 39 8.39 -10.76 6.86
C GLY A 39 9.69 -9.96 6.86
N ARG A 40 10.00 -9.34 5.74
CA ARG A 40 11.13 -8.43 5.61
C ARG A 40 10.70 -6.99 5.35
N ALA A 41 9.50 -6.63 5.79
CA ALA A 41 8.97 -5.27 5.72
C ALA A 41 9.06 -4.68 4.30
N PHE A 42 8.70 -5.47 3.29
CA PHE A 42 8.74 -5.07 1.88
C PHE A 42 10.13 -4.66 1.39
N PHE A 43 11.19 -5.23 1.93
CA PHE A 43 12.55 -4.87 1.51
C PHE A 43 12.67 -4.93 -0.02
N VAL A 44 13.20 -3.87 -0.61
CA VAL A 44 13.36 -3.72 -2.06
C VAL A 44 14.82 -3.92 -2.41
N GLN A 45 15.09 -4.74 -3.42
CA GLN A 45 16.44 -5.07 -3.84
C GLN A 45 16.53 -5.12 -5.36
N SER A 46 17.60 -4.57 -5.91
CA SER A 46 17.92 -4.72 -7.33
C SER A 46 18.51 -6.12 -7.58
N ILE A 47 18.08 -6.77 -8.65
CA ILE A 47 18.58 -8.08 -9.04
C ILE A 47 19.25 -8.07 -10.42
N GLY A 48 19.52 -6.89 -10.96
CA GLY A 48 20.20 -6.70 -12.23
C GLY A 48 19.30 -6.07 -13.28
N GLY A 49 19.89 -5.30 -14.17
CA GLY A 49 19.13 -4.56 -15.17
C GLY A 49 18.11 -3.63 -14.52
N ASN A 50 16.89 -3.66 -15.01
CA ASN A 50 15.79 -2.85 -14.46
C ASN A 50 14.86 -3.67 -13.55
N ASP A 51 15.28 -4.87 -13.16
CA ASP A 51 14.46 -5.73 -12.33
C ASP A 51 14.75 -5.50 -10.85
N ILE A 52 13.69 -5.47 -10.08
CA ILE A 52 13.75 -5.41 -8.61
C ILE A 52 12.87 -6.48 -8.01
N THR A 53 13.17 -6.81 -6.77
CA THR A 53 12.30 -7.67 -5.97
C THR A 53 11.79 -6.90 -4.77
N VAL A 54 10.55 -7.21 -4.38
CA VAL A 54 9.94 -6.71 -3.15
C VAL A 54 9.66 -7.92 -2.27
N GLU A 55 10.21 -7.89 -1.09
CA GLU A 55 10.10 -9.01 -0.15
C GLU A 55 8.74 -9.05 0.53
N ILE A 56 8.50 -10.13 1.24
CA ILE A 56 7.30 -10.33 2.04
C ILE A 56 7.13 -9.19 3.05
N GLY A 57 5.90 -8.72 3.20
CA GLY A 57 5.59 -7.68 4.17
C GLY A 57 4.10 -7.46 4.33
N ARG A 58 3.76 -6.69 5.33
CA ARG A 58 2.38 -6.31 5.61
C ARG A 58 2.31 -4.84 5.99
N ALA A 59 1.26 -4.17 5.54
CA ALA A 59 1.04 -2.76 5.79
C ALA A 59 -0.42 -2.49 6.14
N TRP A 60 -0.63 -1.36 6.81
CA TRP A 60 -1.95 -0.86 7.16
C TRP A 60 -2.01 0.61 6.81
N PHE A 61 -2.99 1.00 6.02
CA PHE A 61 -3.21 2.39 5.66
C PHE A 61 -4.70 2.68 5.62
N ASN A 62 -5.13 3.63 6.41
CA ASN A 62 -6.47 4.18 6.34
C ASN A 62 -7.55 3.09 6.32
N HIS A 63 -7.49 2.18 7.31
CA HIS A 63 -8.43 1.08 7.50
C HIS A 63 -8.30 -0.06 6.48
N CYS A 64 -7.30 -0.02 5.62
CA CYS A 64 -7.04 -1.11 4.68
C CYS A 64 -5.71 -1.78 4.98
N TRP A 65 -5.64 -3.07 4.72
CA TRP A 65 -4.38 -3.80 4.87
C TRP A 65 -3.89 -4.30 3.51
N VAL A 66 -2.59 -4.42 3.40
CA VAL A 66 -1.94 -5.00 2.23
C VAL A 66 -0.95 -6.04 2.70
N LEU A 67 -1.00 -7.20 2.10
CA LEU A 67 -0.08 -8.31 2.38
C LEU A 67 0.61 -8.70 1.09
N ASN A 68 1.94 -8.71 1.11
CA ASN A 68 2.74 -9.39 0.09
C ASN A 68 3.25 -10.68 0.71
N ASP A 69 2.71 -11.82 0.26
CA ASP A 69 2.98 -13.13 0.89
C ASP A 69 4.11 -13.91 0.22
N SER A 70 4.69 -13.37 -0.84
CA SER A 70 5.81 -13.99 -1.54
C SER A 70 6.64 -12.91 -2.22
N VAL A 71 7.86 -13.25 -2.61
CA VAL A 71 8.74 -12.29 -3.28
C VAL A 71 8.10 -11.86 -4.60
N LEU A 72 7.91 -10.56 -4.77
CA LEU A 72 7.36 -9.96 -5.96
C LEU A 72 8.48 -9.43 -6.84
N ARG A 73 8.47 -9.75 -8.12
CA ARG A 73 9.42 -9.21 -9.08
C ARG A 73 8.73 -8.17 -9.95
N ILE A 74 9.35 -7.01 -10.05
CA ILE A 74 8.85 -5.90 -10.86
C ILE A 74 9.97 -5.41 -11.76
N THR A 75 9.64 -5.09 -13.01
CA THR A 75 10.58 -4.50 -13.95
C THR A 75 10.29 -3.01 -14.05
N ALA A 76 11.30 -2.19 -13.74
CA ALA A 76 11.21 -0.75 -13.88
C ALA A 76 11.32 -0.36 -15.34
N PRO A 77 10.67 0.74 -15.78
CA PRO A 77 10.86 1.25 -17.13
C PRO A 77 12.31 1.65 -17.38
N GLU A 78 12.76 1.51 -18.62
CA GLU A 78 14.10 1.91 -19.00
C GLU A 78 14.32 3.40 -18.80
N SER A 79 15.55 3.76 -18.40
CA SER A 79 15.93 5.15 -18.22
C SER A 79 16.65 5.67 -19.46
N ASN A 80 16.69 7.02 -19.58
CA ASN A 80 17.50 7.69 -20.58
C ASN A 80 18.98 7.52 -20.22
N VAL A 81 19.81 7.15 -21.22
CA VAL A 81 21.25 6.93 -20.99
C VAL A 81 22.02 8.19 -20.59
N LEU A 82 21.48 9.38 -20.89
CA LEU A 82 22.13 10.66 -20.61
C LEU A 82 21.67 11.32 -19.32
N LEU A 83 20.59 10.82 -18.71
CA LEU A 83 19.99 11.42 -17.54
C LEU A 83 19.72 10.36 -16.49
N GLU A 84 19.68 10.79 -15.25
CA GLU A 84 19.36 9.93 -14.13
C GLU A 84 17.92 10.16 -13.68
N ARG A 85 17.38 9.18 -12.96
CA ARG A 85 16.00 9.21 -12.48
C ARG A 85 15.91 8.49 -11.15
N ILE A 86 15.10 9.03 -10.25
CA ILE A 86 14.77 8.38 -8.99
C ILE A 86 13.32 7.91 -9.08
N ASP A 87 13.13 6.61 -9.01
CA ASP A 87 11.79 5.99 -8.96
C ASP A 87 11.48 5.60 -7.53
N ALA A 88 10.20 5.43 -7.23
CA ALA A 88 9.75 4.99 -5.92
C ALA A 88 8.91 3.73 -6.05
N VAL A 89 9.14 2.78 -5.15
CA VAL A 89 8.26 1.62 -4.98
C VAL A 89 7.26 1.98 -3.90
N VAL A 90 5.98 1.95 -4.24
CA VAL A 90 4.92 2.41 -3.35
C VAL A 90 3.83 1.37 -3.20
N ILE A 91 3.10 1.49 -2.10
CA ILE A 91 1.84 0.77 -1.89
C ILE A 91 0.72 1.76 -2.20
N GLU A 92 -0.14 1.38 -3.12
CA GLU A 92 -1.29 2.19 -3.50
C GLU A 92 -2.57 1.51 -3.02
N ILE A 93 -3.39 2.27 -2.31
CA ILE A 93 -4.75 1.83 -1.95
C ILE A 93 -5.71 2.57 -2.87
N ASN A 94 -6.43 1.84 -3.68
CA ASN A 94 -7.38 2.41 -4.63
C ASN A 94 -8.80 2.11 -4.18
N TYR A 95 -9.53 3.16 -3.80
CA TYR A 95 -10.89 3.05 -3.28
C TYR A 95 -11.97 3.12 -4.35
N GLN A 96 -11.60 3.34 -5.60
CA GLN A 96 -12.59 3.41 -6.68
C GLN A 96 -13.43 2.14 -6.69
N GLN A 97 -14.73 2.30 -6.89
CA GLN A 97 -15.67 1.19 -6.81
C GLN A 97 -15.33 0.05 -7.76
N SER A 98 -14.75 0.38 -8.91
CA SER A 98 -14.35 -0.63 -9.90
C SER A 98 -13.04 -1.34 -9.56
N VAL A 99 -12.25 -0.84 -8.62
CA VAL A 99 -10.93 -1.39 -8.26
C VAL A 99 -10.93 -1.99 -6.85
N ARG A 100 -11.08 -1.16 -5.83
CA ARG A 100 -11.10 -1.55 -4.40
C ARG A 100 -9.98 -2.53 -4.07
N ALA A 101 -8.73 -2.10 -4.28
CA ALA A 101 -7.58 -2.97 -4.10
C ALA A 101 -6.37 -2.19 -3.62
N GLY A 102 -5.48 -2.91 -2.92
CA GLY A 102 -4.13 -2.43 -2.64
C GLY A 102 -3.16 -3.09 -3.61
N MET A 103 -2.14 -2.37 -4.02
CA MET A 103 -1.14 -2.90 -4.93
C MET A 103 0.22 -2.27 -4.67
N ILE A 104 1.26 -2.98 -5.10
CA ILE A 104 2.64 -2.49 -5.07
C ILE A 104 3.01 -2.11 -6.49
N LYS A 105 3.49 -0.89 -6.67
CA LYS A 105 3.88 -0.42 -7.99
C LYS A 105 5.05 0.54 -7.92
N ILE A 106 5.61 0.84 -9.09
CA ILE A 106 6.68 1.81 -9.23
C ILE A 106 6.09 3.13 -9.72
N ILE A 107 6.41 4.21 -9.03
CA ILE A 107 6.16 5.56 -9.53
C ILE A 107 7.47 6.05 -10.14
N GLN A 108 7.39 6.37 -11.43
CA GLN A 108 8.54 6.82 -12.20
C GLN A 108 8.85 8.28 -11.90
N GLY A 109 10.12 8.57 -11.63
CA GLY A 109 10.58 9.94 -11.46
C GLY A 109 10.84 10.63 -12.79
N GLU A 110 11.16 11.92 -12.74
CA GLU A 110 11.55 12.70 -13.89
C GLU A 110 13.04 12.52 -14.18
N PRO A 111 13.43 12.15 -15.41
CA PRO A 111 14.84 12.12 -15.79
C PRO A 111 15.45 13.51 -15.70
N SER A 112 16.61 13.62 -15.07
CA SER A 112 17.28 14.91 -14.83
C SER A 112 18.74 14.68 -14.51
N ARG A 113 19.55 15.73 -14.67
CA ARG A 113 20.94 15.71 -14.19
C ARG A 113 20.98 15.79 -12.65
N THR A 114 19.91 16.33 -12.06
CA THR A 114 19.77 16.42 -10.61
C THR A 114 18.42 15.79 -10.22
N PRO A 115 18.31 14.46 -10.30
CA PRO A 115 17.02 13.81 -10.13
C PRO A 115 16.43 14.03 -8.74
N GLN A 116 15.10 14.20 -8.70
CA GLN A 116 14.35 14.38 -7.47
C GLN A 116 13.46 13.17 -7.24
N LYS A 117 13.12 12.94 -5.98
CA LYS A 117 12.17 11.89 -5.63
C LYS A 117 10.80 12.20 -6.20
N PRO A 118 10.04 11.19 -6.68
CA PRO A 118 8.68 11.43 -7.15
C PRO A 118 7.79 12.00 -6.05
N VAL A 119 6.84 12.84 -6.45
CA VAL A 119 5.85 13.38 -5.54
C VAL A 119 4.80 12.30 -5.25
N MET A 120 4.53 12.07 -3.96
CA MET A 120 3.51 11.11 -3.54
C MET A 120 2.16 11.80 -3.46
N VAL A 121 1.14 11.15 -4.03
CA VAL A 121 -0.24 11.58 -3.87
C VAL A 121 -0.82 10.87 -2.68
N LYS A 122 -1.19 11.62 -1.66
CA LYS A 122 -1.73 11.07 -0.42
C LYS A 122 -3.24 11.19 -0.32
N ASP A 123 -3.87 11.76 -1.33
CA ASP A 123 -5.30 11.95 -1.36
C ASP A 123 -6.02 10.65 -1.69
N ARG A 124 -7.25 10.64 -1.31
CA ARG A 124 -8.16 9.55 -1.60
C ARG A 124 -9.22 9.99 -2.59
N LEU A 125 -9.68 9.04 -3.31
CA LEU A 125 -10.77 9.27 -4.26
C LEU A 125 -12.07 8.68 -3.73
#